data_dbcebcd63f1ed4c2ed4fff4f4fb902f3
#
_entry.id   dbcebcd63f1ed4c2ed4fff4f4fb902f3
#
_cell.length_a   1.000
_cell.length_b   1.000
_cell.length_c   1.000
_cell.angle_alpha   90.00
_cell.angle_beta   90.00
_cell.angle_gamma   90.00
#
_symmetry.space_group_name_H-M   'P 1'
#
loop_
_entity.id
_entity.type
_entity.pdbx_description
1 polymer ?
#
loop_
_entity_poly.entity_id
_entity_poly.type
_entity_poly.pdbx_seq_one_letter_code
_entity_poly.pdbx_strand_id
1 'polypeptide(L)'
;KSVTTLKDEEIGFLKGTMKEKMEPFMYSFMHNFEKVIGKYNVELLRANNMIEEMPIAYMRGINIDNSITIIDEAQNISIDNIRTIMTRLGENSKMIFLGDENQIDMKKKGESSLNFIINKFKDFDEVGTVVLGEDDVVRNPLIKKIEQIFRESKM
;
A
#
# COMPACT_ATOMS: atom_id res chain seq x y z
N LYS A 1 -0.29 -0.89 4.40
CA LYS A 1 -1.61 -0.27 4.18
C LYS A 1 -1.43 1.23 4.30
N SER A 2 -1.65 1.96 3.22
CA SER A 2 -1.58 3.41 3.31
C SER A 2 -2.63 3.87 4.32
N VAL A 3 -2.24 4.71 5.28
CA VAL A 3 -3.12 5.29 6.29
C VAL A 3 -3.88 6.48 5.66
N THR A 4 -4.53 6.23 4.51
CA THR A 4 -5.20 7.29 3.76
C THR A 4 -6.63 7.54 4.22
N THR A 5 -7.19 6.65 5.01
CA THR A 5 -8.53 6.81 5.60
C THR A 5 -8.53 7.60 6.90
N LEU A 6 -7.38 7.71 7.56
CA LEU A 6 -7.18 8.63 8.68
C LEU A 6 -6.41 9.83 8.15
N LYS A 7 -6.94 11.03 8.32
CA LYS A 7 -6.15 12.24 8.18
C LYS A 7 -4.95 12.10 9.11
N ASP A 8 -3.78 12.58 8.69
CA ASP A 8 -2.57 12.54 9.53
C ASP A 8 -2.80 13.08 10.94
N GLU A 9 -3.75 14.02 11.09
CA GLU A 9 -4.26 14.54 12.35
C GLU A 9 -4.90 13.48 13.26
N GLU A 10 -5.58 12.47 12.70
CA GLU A 10 -6.26 11.44 13.48
C GLU A 10 -5.28 10.45 14.13
N ILE A 11 -4.15 10.18 13.49
CA ILE A 11 -3.08 9.37 14.12
C ILE A 11 -2.49 10.11 15.34
N GLY A 12 -2.41 11.43 15.26
CA GLY A 12 -1.96 12.28 16.38
C GLY A 12 -2.81 12.12 17.63
N PHE A 13 -4.13 11.94 17.50
CA PHE A 13 -5.06 11.79 18.62
C PHE A 13 -5.09 10.40 19.24
N LEU A 14 -4.55 9.39 18.60
CA LEU A 14 -4.47 8.04 19.18
C LEU A 14 -3.47 8.02 20.34
N LYS A 15 -3.82 7.34 21.45
CA LYS A 15 -2.90 7.12 22.57
C LYS A 15 -1.85 6.07 22.21
N GLY A 16 -0.63 6.22 22.73
CA GLY A 16 0.46 5.26 22.57
C GLY A 16 1.61 5.74 21.71
N THR A 17 2.60 4.91 21.56
CA THR A 17 3.76 5.12 20.68
C THR A 17 3.34 5.08 19.20
N MET A 18 4.15 5.63 18.31
CA MET A 18 3.88 5.57 16.86
C MET A 18 3.67 4.13 16.38
N LYS A 19 4.47 3.20 16.87
CA LYS A 19 4.37 1.78 16.54
C LYS A 19 3.01 1.20 16.92
N GLU A 20 2.54 1.46 18.14
CA GLU A 20 1.23 1.00 18.61
C GLU A 20 0.08 1.61 17.80
N LYS A 21 0.22 2.87 17.39
CA LYS A 21 -0.76 3.57 16.54
C LYS A 21 -0.81 2.98 15.12
N MET A 22 0.32 2.54 14.59
CA MET A 22 0.41 1.95 13.24
C MET A 22 -0.03 0.50 13.18
N GLU A 23 0.05 -0.25 14.28
CA GLU A 23 -0.20 -1.70 14.35
C GLU A 23 -1.54 -2.13 13.71
N PRO A 24 -2.69 -1.49 13.99
CA PRO A 24 -3.96 -1.87 13.37
C PRO A 24 -3.95 -1.76 11.84
N PHE A 25 -3.25 -0.77 11.29
CA PHE A 25 -3.14 -0.54 9.84
C PHE A 25 -2.19 -1.53 9.18
N MET A 26 -1.15 -1.94 9.90
CA MET A 26 -0.15 -2.89 9.40
C MET A 26 -0.55 -4.34 9.57
N TYR A 27 -1.59 -4.62 10.36
CA TYR A 27 -1.98 -5.99 10.73
C TYR A 27 -2.16 -6.92 9.52
N SER A 28 -2.93 -6.52 8.52
CA SER A 28 -3.18 -7.35 7.34
C SER A 28 -1.92 -7.63 6.53
N PHE A 29 -1.06 -6.63 6.39
CA PHE A 29 0.23 -6.75 5.71
C PHE A 29 1.15 -7.71 6.47
N MET A 30 1.32 -7.50 7.78
CA MET A 30 2.19 -8.33 8.61
C MET A 30 1.69 -9.77 8.68
N HIS A 31 0.37 -9.99 8.79
CA HIS A 31 -0.21 -11.33 8.79
C HIS A 31 0.06 -12.08 7.47
N ASN A 32 -0.04 -11.41 6.32
CA ASN A 32 0.30 -12.02 5.03
C ASN A 32 1.80 -12.30 4.93
N PHE A 33 2.64 -11.42 5.45
CA PHE A 33 4.07 -11.61 5.47
C PHE A 33 4.46 -12.81 6.34
N GLU A 34 3.83 -12.96 7.52
CA GLU A 34 3.97 -14.15 8.38
C GLU A 34 3.58 -15.46 7.66
N LYS A 35 2.54 -15.44 6.82
CA LYS A 35 2.16 -16.61 6.02
C LYS A 35 3.23 -17.02 4.99
N VAL A 36 3.96 -16.05 4.45
CA VAL A 36 4.96 -16.31 3.41
C VAL A 36 6.28 -16.78 4.00
N ILE A 37 6.79 -16.11 5.04
CA ILE A 37 8.13 -16.39 5.57
C ILE A 37 8.12 -17.01 7.00
N GLY A 38 6.95 -17.14 7.60
CA GLY A 38 6.78 -17.66 8.95
C GLY A 38 6.92 -16.58 10.03
N LYS A 39 6.14 -16.73 11.11
CA LYS A 39 6.08 -15.76 12.21
C LYS A 39 7.44 -15.49 12.84
N TYR A 40 8.21 -16.55 13.11
CA TYR A 40 9.54 -16.43 13.71
C TYR A 40 10.48 -15.54 12.87
N ASN A 41 10.49 -15.72 11.56
CA ASN A 41 11.34 -14.90 10.67
C ASN A 41 10.89 -13.44 10.65
N VAL A 42 9.59 -13.17 10.67
CA VAL A 42 9.08 -11.79 10.76
C VAL A 42 9.50 -11.13 12.06
N GLU A 43 9.38 -11.82 13.19
CA GLU A 43 9.81 -11.31 14.50
C GLU A 43 11.33 -11.04 14.52
N LEU A 44 12.12 -11.92 13.91
CA LEU A 44 13.59 -11.74 13.79
C LEU A 44 13.93 -10.51 12.95
N LEU A 45 13.27 -10.32 11.80
CA LEU A 45 13.48 -9.15 10.95
C LEU A 45 13.10 -7.85 11.66
N ARG A 46 11.99 -7.86 12.42
CA ARG A 46 11.58 -6.70 13.23
C ARG A 46 12.58 -6.39 14.36
N ALA A 47 13.05 -7.42 15.07
CA ALA A 47 14.03 -7.27 16.13
C ALA A 47 15.37 -6.70 15.63
N ASN A 48 15.74 -7.00 14.39
CA ASN A 48 16.95 -6.46 13.73
C ASN A 48 16.70 -5.14 12.97
N ASN A 49 15.54 -4.50 13.15
CA ASN A 49 15.13 -3.28 12.44
C ASN A 49 15.23 -3.39 10.90
N MET A 50 15.01 -4.59 10.36
CA MET A 50 14.96 -4.83 8.91
C MET A 50 13.56 -4.60 8.32
N ILE A 51 12.55 -4.42 9.15
CA ILE A 51 11.21 -4.00 8.77
C ILE A 51 10.91 -2.68 9.48
N GLU A 52 10.67 -1.65 8.71
CA GLU A 52 10.28 -0.33 9.19
C GLU A 52 8.87 0.01 8.71
N GLU A 53 8.04 0.47 9.63
CA GLU A 53 6.67 0.91 9.37
C GLU A 53 6.63 2.43 9.47
N MET A 54 6.31 3.12 8.37
CA MET A 54 6.44 4.57 8.29
C MET A 54 5.17 5.23 7.77
N PRO A 55 4.57 6.18 8.52
CA PRO A 55 3.52 7.05 8.00
C PRO A 55 4.05 7.97 6.90
N ILE A 56 3.20 8.25 5.89
CA ILE A 56 3.58 9.12 4.76
C ILE A 56 4.04 10.51 5.24
N ALA A 57 3.43 11.04 6.29
CA ALA A 57 3.80 12.33 6.85
C ALA A 57 5.28 12.42 7.28
N TYR A 58 5.86 11.30 7.71
CA TYR A 58 7.28 11.24 8.14
C TYR A 58 8.27 10.99 7.01
N MET A 59 7.78 10.73 5.81
CA MET A 59 8.64 10.51 4.63
C MET A 59 9.23 11.81 4.06
N ARG A 60 8.72 12.97 4.47
CA ARG A 60 9.19 14.26 3.96
C ARG A 60 10.63 14.55 4.43
N GLY A 61 11.50 14.88 3.47
CA GLY A 61 12.88 15.28 3.76
C GLY A 61 13.87 14.14 4.02
N ILE A 62 13.45 12.87 3.85
CA ILE A 62 14.35 11.72 3.95
C ILE A 62 14.55 11.09 2.57
N ASN A 63 15.65 10.38 2.40
CA ASN A 63 15.85 9.41 1.31
C ASN A 63 15.72 8.00 1.89
N ILE A 64 15.18 7.09 1.10
CA ILE A 64 15.02 5.68 1.47
C ILE A 64 15.99 4.87 0.62
N ASP A 65 17.18 4.64 1.16
CA ASP A 65 18.25 3.95 0.48
C ASP A 65 18.29 2.46 0.87
N ASN A 66 18.87 1.62 -0.01
CA ASN A 66 19.12 0.19 0.23
C ASN A 66 17.87 -0.58 0.71
N SER A 67 16.69 -0.26 0.16
CA SER A 67 15.41 -0.70 0.70
C SER A 67 14.42 -1.12 -0.38
N ILE A 68 13.48 -1.96 0.01
CA ILE A 68 12.25 -2.23 -0.74
C ILE A 68 11.10 -1.57 0.01
N THR A 69 10.51 -0.54 -0.58
CA THR A 69 9.35 0.16 -0.02
C THR A 69 8.08 -0.39 -0.65
N ILE A 70 7.13 -0.86 0.15
CA ILE A 70 5.85 -1.37 -0.31
C ILE A 70 4.75 -0.39 0.11
N ILE A 71 3.98 0.09 -0.86
CA ILE A 71 2.88 1.03 -0.69
C ILE A 71 1.59 0.29 -1.09
N ASP A 72 0.78 -0.06 -0.10
CA ASP A 72 -0.49 -0.75 -0.31
C ASP A 72 -1.66 0.25 -0.40
N GLU A 73 -2.77 -0.15 -1.05
CA GLU A 73 -3.96 0.70 -1.27
C GLU A 73 -3.62 2.02 -1.99
N ALA A 74 -2.69 1.95 -2.95
CA ALA A 74 -2.18 3.15 -3.62
C ALA A 74 -3.26 3.96 -4.34
N GLN A 75 -4.37 3.34 -4.77
CA GLN A 75 -5.51 4.03 -5.40
C GLN A 75 -6.16 5.06 -4.46
N ASN A 76 -5.99 4.93 -3.14
CA ASN A 76 -6.57 5.81 -2.12
C ASN A 76 -5.61 6.90 -1.62
N ILE A 77 -4.40 6.98 -2.19
CA ILE A 77 -3.42 8.02 -1.86
C ILE A 77 -3.64 9.23 -2.79
N SER A 78 -3.52 10.45 -2.28
CA SER A 78 -3.57 11.64 -3.12
C SER A 78 -2.35 11.74 -4.04
N ILE A 79 -2.48 12.41 -5.18
CA ILE A 79 -1.36 12.62 -6.12
C ILE A 79 -0.19 13.35 -5.45
N ASP A 80 -0.45 14.31 -4.57
CA ASP A 80 0.60 15.04 -3.83
C ASP A 80 1.36 14.11 -2.87
N ASN A 81 0.66 13.20 -2.21
CA ASN A 81 1.29 12.22 -1.34
C ASN A 81 2.07 11.17 -2.15
N ILE A 82 1.54 10.73 -3.29
CA ILE A 82 2.28 9.84 -4.21
C ILE A 82 3.58 10.51 -4.67
N ARG A 83 3.53 11.78 -5.07
CA ARG A 83 4.73 12.55 -5.40
C ARG A 83 5.72 12.59 -4.25
N THR A 84 5.22 12.83 -3.04
CA THR A 84 6.06 12.83 -1.82
C THR A 84 6.75 11.48 -1.64
N ILE A 85 6.03 10.36 -1.79
CA ILE A 85 6.57 9.01 -1.65
C ILE A 85 7.61 8.73 -2.75
N MET A 86 7.25 8.91 -4.02
CA MET A 86 8.12 8.57 -5.16
C MET A 86 9.45 9.34 -5.12
N THR A 87 9.40 10.60 -4.68
CA THR A 87 10.62 11.42 -4.56
C THR A 87 11.51 11.05 -3.37
N ARG A 88 11.16 10.03 -2.59
CA ARG A 88 12.01 9.45 -1.51
C ARG A 88 12.82 8.24 -1.98
N LEU A 89 12.60 7.78 -3.21
CA LEU A 89 13.39 6.69 -3.77
C LEU A 89 14.87 7.07 -3.76
N GLY A 90 15.63 6.38 -2.95
CA GLY A 90 17.05 6.58 -2.78
C GLY A 90 17.89 5.56 -3.56
N GLU A 91 19.20 5.55 -3.29
CA GLU A 91 20.13 4.66 -3.96
C GLU A 91 19.86 3.19 -3.63
N ASN A 92 20.04 2.31 -4.62
CA ASN A 92 19.91 0.86 -4.48
C ASN A 92 18.56 0.43 -3.86
N SER A 93 17.48 1.15 -4.21
CA SER A 93 16.14 0.95 -3.65
C SER A 93 15.10 0.68 -4.73
N LYS A 94 14.00 0.05 -4.31
CA LYS A 94 12.83 -0.23 -5.14
C LYS A 94 11.55 0.18 -4.43
N MET A 95 10.62 0.77 -5.17
CA MET A 95 9.26 1.02 -4.68
C MET A 95 8.25 0.12 -5.41
N ILE A 96 7.32 -0.44 -4.66
CA ILE A 96 6.25 -1.30 -5.16
C ILE A 96 4.93 -0.68 -4.72
N PHE A 97 4.12 -0.24 -5.68
CA PHE A 97 2.79 0.27 -5.44
C PHE A 97 1.78 -0.84 -5.73
N LEU A 98 0.96 -1.15 -4.73
CA LEU A 98 -0.11 -2.14 -4.80
C LEU A 98 -1.45 -1.43 -4.69
N GLY A 99 -2.44 -1.85 -5.47
CA GLY A 99 -3.78 -1.29 -5.38
C GLY A 99 -4.77 -1.95 -6.32
N ASP A 100 -6.05 -1.61 -6.12
CA ASP A 100 -7.16 -2.08 -6.94
C ASP A 100 -7.97 -0.86 -7.42
N GLU A 101 -8.03 -0.66 -8.74
CA GLU A 101 -8.75 0.44 -9.36
C GLU A 101 -10.27 0.43 -9.09
N ASN A 102 -10.82 -0.74 -8.75
CA ASN A 102 -12.24 -0.90 -8.44
C ASN A 102 -12.57 -0.54 -6.99
N GLN A 103 -11.57 -0.38 -6.11
CA GLN A 103 -11.71 -0.09 -4.69
C GLN A 103 -11.30 1.34 -4.34
N ILE A 104 -11.85 2.32 -5.06
CA ILE A 104 -11.54 3.74 -4.81
C ILE A 104 -12.54 4.30 -3.79
N ASP A 105 -12.05 4.55 -2.57
CA ASP A 105 -12.83 5.13 -1.47
C ASP A 105 -12.84 6.68 -1.48
N MET A 106 -12.13 7.29 -2.41
CA MET A 106 -12.01 8.76 -2.47
C MET A 106 -13.33 9.41 -2.85
N LYS A 107 -13.81 10.33 -2.03
CA LYS A 107 -15.06 11.10 -2.22
C LYS A 107 -15.06 12.01 -3.47
N LYS A 108 -13.92 12.26 -4.07
CA LYS A 108 -13.79 12.99 -5.33
C LYS A 108 -13.37 12.02 -6.42
N LYS A 109 -14.22 11.86 -7.43
CA LYS A 109 -13.89 11.18 -8.69
C LYS A 109 -12.87 12.02 -9.49
N GLY A 110 -11.63 12.04 -9.01
CA GLY A 110 -10.47 12.45 -9.79
C GLY A 110 -9.74 11.22 -10.31
N GLU A 111 -8.77 11.40 -11.16
CA GLU A 111 -7.86 10.33 -11.57
C GLU A 111 -7.25 9.69 -10.32
N SER A 112 -7.41 8.38 -10.16
CA SER A 112 -6.74 7.63 -9.08
C SER A 112 -5.24 7.83 -9.20
N SER A 113 -4.57 8.03 -8.08
CA SER A 113 -3.11 8.17 -8.08
C SER A 113 -2.40 6.95 -8.66
N LEU A 114 -2.98 5.75 -8.50
CA LEU A 114 -2.47 4.54 -9.12
C LEU A 114 -2.56 4.63 -10.65
N ASN A 115 -3.71 5.02 -11.20
CA ASN A 115 -3.90 5.21 -12.63
C ASN A 115 -3.02 6.33 -13.18
N PHE A 116 -2.85 7.41 -12.41
CA PHE A 116 -1.93 8.48 -12.76
C PHE A 116 -0.49 7.94 -12.92
N ILE A 117 0.00 7.14 -11.96
CA ILE A 117 1.35 6.55 -12.03
C ILE A 117 1.46 5.66 -13.26
N ILE A 118 0.54 4.71 -13.44
CA ILE A 118 0.55 3.76 -14.56
C ILE A 118 0.59 4.51 -15.90
N ASN A 119 -0.28 5.51 -16.06
CA ASN A 119 -0.37 6.23 -17.34
C ASN A 119 0.82 7.16 -17.62
N LYS A 120 1.39 7.79 -16.59
CA LYS A 120 2.45 8.78 -16.74
C LYS A 120 3.85 8.18 -16.81
N PHE A 121 4.04 7.02 -16.24
CA PHE A 121 5.38 6.41 -16.13
C PHE A 121 5.52 5.11 -16.93
N LYS A 122 4.50 4.69 -17.70
CA LYS A 122 4.51 3.44 -18.50
C LYS A 122 5.66 3.33 -19.51
N ASP A 123 6.16 4.47 -19.98
CA ASP A 123 7.22 4.53 -21.01
C ASP A 123 8.64 4.68 -20.40
N PHE A 124 8.76 4.58 -19.06
CA PHE A 124 10.04 4.60 -18.38
C PHE A 124 10.59 3.18 -18.26
N ASP A 125 11.82 2.95 -18.68
CA ASP A 125 12.47 1.62 -18.63
C ASP A 125 12.63 1.09 -17.19
N GLU A 126 12.68 2.00 -16.21
CA GLU A 126 12.80 1.69 -14.79
C GLU A 126 11.46 1.33 -14.13
N VAL A 127 10.35 1.44 -14.85
CA VAL A 127 9.00 1.23 -14.31
C VAL A 127 8.34 0.03 -14.96
N GLY A 128 8.03 -0.98 -14.15
CA GLY A 128 7.25 -2.14 -14.57
C GLY A 128 5.82 -2.09 -14.02
N THR A 129 4.85 -2.48 -14.83
CA THR A 129 3.46 -2.63 -14.42
C THR A 129 3.01 -4.07 -14.60
N VAL A 130 2.39 -4.63 -13.55
CA VAL A 130 1.78 -5.96 -13.57
C VAL A 130 0.30 -5.80 -13.25
N VAL A 131 -0.57 -6.27 -14.15
CA VAL A 131 -2.02 -6.27 -13.94
C VAL A 131 -2.47 -7.70 -13.68
N LEU A 132 -3.11 -7.92 -12.53
CA LEU A 132 -3.72 -9.20 -12.18
C LEU A 132 -5.20 -9.17 -12.54
N GLY A 133 -5.64 -10.17 -13.29
CA GLY A 133 -7.04 -10.32 -13.73
C GLY A 133 -7.86 -11.21 -12.81
N GLU A 134 -9.11 -11.44 -13.18
CA GLU A 134 -10.03 -12.31 -12.42
C GLU A 134 -9.51 -13.76 -12.32
N ASP A 135 -8.78 -14.23 -13.31
CA ASP A 135 -8.22 -15.60 -13.34
C ASP A 135 -7.05 -15.76 -12.37
N ASP A 136 -6.37 -14.65 -12.02
CA ASP A 136 -5.26 -14.64 -11.06
C ASP A 136 -5.74 -14.67 -9.59
N VAL A 137 -7.05 -14.54 -9.37
CA VAL A 137 -7.62 -14.47 -8.01
C VAL A 137 -7.64 -15.86 -7.37
N VAL A 138 -6.70 -16.11 -6.48
CA VAL A 138 -6.61 -17.33 -5.65
C VAL A 138 -7.41 -17.14 -4.36
N ARG A 139 -8.73 -17.22 -4.46
CA ARG A 139 -9.65 -17.12 -3.31
C ARG A 139 -10.62 -18.31 -3.28
N ASN A 140 -11.30 -18.49 -2.15
CA ASN A 140 -12.38 -19.47 -2.06
C ASN A 140 -13.39 -19.24 -3.20
N PRO A 141 -13.80 -20.29 -3.94
CA PRO A 141 -14.75 -20.17 -5.05
C PRO A 141 -16.07 -19.47 -4.69
N LEU A 142 -16.50 -19.57 -3.42
CA LEU A 142 -17.69 -18.87 -2.93
C LEU A 142 -17.52 -17.34 -2.98
N ILE A 143 -16.31 -16.83 -2.72
CA ILE A 143 -16.04 -15.39 -2.79
C ILE A 143 -16.27 -14.86 -4.20
N LYS A 144 -15.83 -15.57 -5.24
CA LYS A 144 -16.09 -15.18 -6.64
C LYS A 144 -17.60 -15.04 -6.92
N LYS A 145 -18.42 -16.00 -6.44
CA LYS A 145 -19.87 -15.94 -6.60
C LYS A 145 -20.51 -14.75 -5.86
N ILE A 146 -20.03 -14.47 -4.64
CA ILE A 146 -20.51 -13.32 -3.85
C ILE A 146 -20.19 -12.01 -4.59
N GLU A 147 -18.96 -11.83 -5.05
CA GLU A 147 -18.57 -10.63 -5.80
C GLU A 147 -19.39 -10.42 -7.07
N GLN A 148 -19.65 -11.51 -7.80
CA GLN A 148 -20.50 -11.43 -9.00
C GLN A 148 -21.92 -10.92 -8.67
N ILE A 149 -22.55 -11.44 -7.63
CA ILE A 149 -23.89 -11.00 -7.19
C ILE A 149 -23.89 -9.51 -6.84
N PHE A 150 -22.88 -9.03 -6.11
CA PHE A 150 -22.80 -7.63 -5.75
C PHE A 150 -22.53 -6.71 -6.95
N ARG A 151 -21.79 -7.15 -7.95
CA ARG A 151 -21.59 -6.39 -9.20
C ARG A 151 -22.88 -6.27 -9.99
N GLU A 152 -23.62 -7.37 -10.16
CA GLU A 152 -24.91 -7.40 -10.86
C GLU A 152 -25.98 -6.54 -10.16
N SER A 153 -25.89 -6.40 -8.83
CA SER A 153 -26.84 -5.59 -8.03
C SER A 153 -26.57 -4.09 -8.08
N LYS A 154 -25.42 -3.63 -8.61
CA LYS A 154 -25.07 -2.22 -8.75
C LYS A 154 -25.43 -1.62 -10.12
N MET A 155 -25.96 -2.41 -11.02
CA MET A 155 -26.59 -1.98 -12.27
C MET A 155 -28.09 -1.73 -12.07
#